data_41755ac7764fb51d1328fa8b544777ff
#
_entry.id   41755ac7764fb51d1328fa8b544777ff
#
_cell.length_a   1.000
_cell.length_b   1.000
_cell.length_c   1.000
_cell.angle_alpha   90.00
_cell.angle_beta   90.00
_cell.angle_gamma   90.00
#
_symmetry.space_group_name_H-M   'P 1'
#
loop_
_entity.id
_entity.type
_entity.pdbx_description
1 polymer ?
#
loop_
_entity_poly.entity_id
_entity_poly.type
_entity_poly.pdbx_seq_one_letter_code
_entity_poly.pdbx_strand_id
1 'polypeptide(L)'
;MRYRSKYVQLFERLKREILRGAYQRGQRLPGENEMAQEYGMSRQTVRQALSLLEQEDLIERRQGSGTYVRCGEPRRKRSWNVGVMATYISEYIFPSILRGIEAELSEEGFFPLLSATKNQVDNERRMLEEYIDKQVDGLIVEGTKSALPNPNLPLYEKLREMGIPVVFFNGYYPALEGCVSVTMDDRAAGSRRWSTWWPGATGRSAASLKAMTCRAWAGMTAIPGAF
;
A
#
# COMPACT_ATOMS: atom_id res chain seq x y z
N MET A 1 3.22 31.79 -17.79
CA MET A 1 4.27 30.84 -17.37
C MET A 1 4.91 31.36 -16.09
N ARG A 2 4.68 30.72 -14.92
CA ARG A 2 5.39 31.09 -13.68
C ARG A 2 6.83 30.62 -13.80
N TYR A 3 7.76 31.55 -13.82
CA TYR A 3 9.20 31.30 -13.74
C TYR A 3 9.46 30.57 -12.41
N ARG A 4 9.67 29.26 -12.44
CA ARG A 4 10.13 28.52 -11.25
C ARG A 4 11.57 28.97 -10.97
N SER A 5 11.87 29.39 -9.75
CA SER A 5 13.20 29.80 -9.34
C SER A 5 14.23 28.68 -9.58
N LYS A 6 15.47 29.05 -9.93
CA LYS A 6 16.52 28.07 -10.29
C LYS A 6 16.77 27.03 -9.22
N TYR A 7 16.67 27.39 -7.93
CA TYR A 7 16.86 26.44 -6.83
C TYR A 7 15.73 25.39 -6.76
N VAL A 8 14.49 25.76 -7.10
CA VAL A 8 13.37 24.81 -7.15
C VAL A 8 13.54 23.82 -8.29
N GLN A 9 14.04 24.27 -9.45
CA GLN A 9 14.31 23.40 -10.59
C GLN A 9 15.40 22.37 -10.24
N LEU A 10 16.47 22.78 -9.56
CA LEU A 10 17.53 21.88 -9.09
C LEU A 10 17.03 20.91 -8.04
N PHE A 11 16.25 21.41 -7.06
CA PHE A 11 15.61 20.58 -6.05
C PHE A 11 14.77 19.46 -6.67
N GLU A 12 13.85 19.80 -7.59
CA GLU A 12 12.96 18.84 -8.26
C GLU A 12 13.75 17.82 -9.11
N ARG A 13 14.86 18.25 -9.70
CA ARG A 13 15.73 17.37 -10.48
C ARG A 13 16.44 16.36 -9.57
N LEU A 14 17.16 16.83 -8.56
CA LEU A 14 17.88 15.98 -7.61
C LEU A 14 16.93 15.04 -6.85
N LYS A 15 15.77 15.53 -6.41
CA LYS A 15 14.71 14.72 -5.80
C LYS A 15 14.32 13.55 -6.70
N ARG A 16 14.08 13.82 -7.98
CA ARG A 16 13.71 12.80 -8.96
C ARG A 16 14.84 11.79 -9.19
N GLU A 17 16.07 12.23 -9.24
CA GLU A 17 17.25 11.37 -9.40
C GLU A 17 17.45 10.45 -8.18
N ILE A 18 17.31 10.99 -6.98
CA ILE A 18 17.36 10.22 -5.72
C ILE A 18 16.23 9.18 -5.66
N LEU A 19 14.99 9.59 -5.95
CA LEU A 19 13.83 8.70 -5.90
C LEU A 19 13.85 7.60 -6.97
N ARG A 20 14.51 7.85 -8.11
CA ARG A 20 14.73 6.84 -9.16
C ARG A 20 15.88 5.90 -8.88
N GLY A 21 16.58 6.06 -7.76
CA GLY A 21 17.71 5.22 -7.39
C GLY A 21 19.02 5.53 -8.13
N ALA A 22 19.12 6.71 -8.78
CA ALA A 22 20.39 7.16 -9.38
C ALA A 22 21.50 7.34 -8.34
N TYR A 23 21.10 7.57 -7.09
CA TYR A 23 21.99 7.60 -5.93
C TYR A 23 21.53 6.56 -4.90
N GLN A 24 22.48 5.77 -4.41
CA GLN A 24 22.20 4.75 -3.39
C GLN A 24 22.16 5.36 -1.98
N ARG A 25 21.51 4.67 -1.06
CA ARG A 25 21.50 5.05 0.36
C ARG A 25 22.92 5.13 0.91
N GLY A 26 23.22 6.24 1.61
CA GLY A 26 24.54 6.50 2.15
C GLY A 26 25.57 6.95 1.11
N GLN A 27 25.21 7.04 -0.16
CA GLN A 27 26.08 7.57 -1.20
C GLN A 27 26.26 9.07 -1.00
N ARG A 28 27.51 9.53 -1.15
CA ARG A 28 27.85 10.94 -1.10
C ARG A 28 27.42 11.63 -2.40
N LEU A 29 26.71 12.75 -2.26
CA LEU A 29 26.40 13.64 -3.38
C LEU A 29 27.63 14.48 -3.76
N PRO A 30 27.72 14.95 -5.01
CA PRO A 30 28.72 15.91 -5.42
C PRO A 30 28.75 17.14 -4.51
N GLY A 31 29.90 17.76 -4.37
CA GLY A 31 30.04 18.96 -3.52
C GLY A 31 29.27 20.17 -4.05
N GLU A 32 28.95 21.15 -3.20
CA GLU A 32 28.26 22.39 -3.62
C GLU A 32 28.95 23.09 -4.78
N ASN A 33 30.29 23.03 -4.85
CA ASN A 33 31.09 23.62 -5.92
C ASN A 33 30.96 22.85 -7.22
N GLU A 34 31.01 21.52 -7.14
CA GLU A 34 30.88 20.64 -8.29
C GLU A 34 29.49 20.78 -8.90
N MET A 35 28.45 20.75 -8.06
CA MET A 35 27.08 20.99 -8.53
C MET A 35 26.89 22.40 -9.12
N ALA A 36 27.50 23.42 -8.54
CA ALA A 36 27.41 24.79 -9.06
C ALA A 36 28.00 24.90 -10.48
N GLN A 37 29.11 24.19 -10.74
CA GLN A 37 29.72 24.10 -12.07
C GLN A 37 28.89 23.27 -13.04
N GLU A 38 28.44 22.08 -12.61
CA GLU A 38 27.67 21.15 -13.44
C GLU A 38 26.35 21.72 -13.90
N TYR A 39 25.62 22.40 -12.99
CA TYR A 39 24.31 22.95 -13.30
C TYR A 39 24.34 24.42 -13.73
N GLY A 40 25.49 25.06 -13.81
CA GLY A 40 25.64 26.47 -14.20
C GLY A 40 24.88 27.43 -13.24
N MET A 41 24.94 27.16 -11.94
CA MET A 41 24.21 27.89 -10.90
C MET A 41 25.16 28.46 -9.85
N SER A 42 24.67 29.46 -9.09
CA SER A 42 25.45 29.96 -7.95
C SER A 42 25.49 28.93 -6.82
N ARG A 43 26.59 28.92 -6.04
CA ARG A 43 26.68 28.06 -4.82
C ARG A 43 25.52 28.29 -3.87
N GLN A 44 25.02 29.52 -3.76
CA GLN A 44 23.88 29.83 -2.91
C GLN A 44 22.59 29.19 -3.41
N THR A 45 22.38 29.13 -4.73
CA THR A 45 21.24 28.44 -5.36
C THR A 45 21.29 26.94 -5.08
N VAL A 46 22.48 26.34 -5.19
CA VAL A 46 22.69 24.91 -4.87
C VAL A 46 22.41 24.66 -3.38
N ARG A 47 22.93 25.50 -2.50
CA ARG A 47 22.70 25.38 -1.05
C ARG A 47 21.23 25.46 -0.67
N GLN A 48 20.45 26.33 -1.31
CA GLN A 48 19.00 26.42 -1.11
C GLN A 48 18.29 25.14 -1.57
N ALA A 49 18.67 24.60 -2.73
CA ALA A 49 18.11 23.34 -3.22
C ALA A 49 18.41 22.16 -2.28
N LEU A 50 19.67 22.07 -1.82
CA LEU A 50 20.07 21.04 -0.85
C LEU A 50 19.36 21.21 0.51
N SER A 51 19.10 22.46 0.95
CA SER A 51 18.34 22.67 2.20
C SER A 51 16.89 22.17 2.09
N LEU A 52 16.26 22.29 0.92
CA LEU A 52 14.93 21.72 0.71
C LEU A 52 14.96 20.18 0.69
N LEU A 53 16.00 19.57 0.08
CA LEU A 53 16.16 18.11 0.13
C LEU A 53 16.39 17.59 1.54
N GLU A 54 17.11 18.35 2.37
CA GLU A 54 17.34 18.04 3.78
C GLU A 54 16.06 18.18 4.62
N GLN A 55 15.24 19.21 4.35
CA GLN A 55 13.91 19.38 4.97
C GLN A 55 12.95 18.24 4.62
N GLU A 56 13.10 17.65 3.44
CA GLU A 56 12.34 16.45 3.03
C GLU A 56 13.00 15.13 3.47
N ASP A 57 14.06 15.17 4.31
CA ASP A 57 14.79 14.01 4.79
C ASP A 57 15.41 13.11 3.68
N LEU A 58 15.57 13.64 2.46
CA LEU A 58 16.17 12.93 1.33
C LEU A 58 17.70 12.85 1.43
N ILE A 59 18.30 13.83 2.12
CA ILE A 59 19.74 13.92 2.31
C ILE A 59 20.07 14.31 3.77
N GLU A 60 21.28 14.02 4.19
CA GLU A 60 21.85 14.54 5.45
C GLU A 60 23.21 15.22 5.18
N ARG A 61 23.45 16.32 5.86
CA ARG A 61 24.73 17.02 5.87
C ARG A 61 25.55 16.59 7.07
N ARG A 62 26.73 16.06 6.81
CA ARG A 62 27.70 15.71 7.86
C ARG A 62 28.80 16.76 7.85
N GLN A 63 28.91 17.49 8.95
CA GLN A 63 29.90 18.56 9.07
C GLN A 63 31.31 18.06 8.76
N GLY A 64 32.02 18.73 7.85
CA GLY A 64 33.37 18.35 7.41
C GLY A 64 33.45 17.13 6.48
N SER A 65 32.37 16.37 6.29
CA SER A 65 32.36 15.13 5.51
C SER A 65 31.61 15.24 4.18
N GLY A 66 30.57 16.05 4.11
CA GLY A 66 29.79 16.27 2.89
C GLY A 66 28.29 16.01 3.06
N THR A 67 27.61 15.90 1.93
CA THR A 67 26.16 15.62 1.85
C THR A 67 25.95 14.18 1.39
N TYR A 68 25.12 13.44 2.09
CA TYR A 68 24.85 12.02 1.84
C TYR A 68 23.39 11.78 1.58
N VAL A 69 23.07 10.87 0.68
CA VAL A 69 21.69 10.45 0.42
C VAL A 69 21.21 9.63 1.62
N ARG A 70 20.11 10.09 2.19
CA ARG A 70 19.46 9.47 3.32
C ARG A 70 18.46 8.50 2.79
N CYS A 71 18.39 7.64 2.14
CA CYS A 71 17.37 6.84 1.49
C CYS A 71 16.01 7.46 1.29
N GLY A 72 15.78 7.75 0.10
CA GLY A 72 14.64 8.28 -0.48
C GLY A 72 13.43 7.39 -0.60
N GLU A 73 12.77 7.12 0.48
CA GLU A 73 11.35 7.37 0.45
C GLU A 73 11.15 8.73 1.10
N PRO A 74 10.46 9.68 0.45
CA PRO A 74 10.06 10.88 1.15
C PRO A 74 9.36 10.39 2.41
N ARG A 75 9.90 10.72 3.59
CA ARG A 75 9.19 10.48 4.84
C ARG A 75 7.93 11.29 4.70
N ARG A 76 6.86 10.67 4.21
CA ARG A 76 5.52 11.18 4.34
C ARG A 76 5.40 11.57 5.81
N LYS A 77 4.97 12.80 6.04
CA LYS A 77 4.63 13.18 7.40
C LYS A 77 3.66 12.11 7.88
N ARG A 78 4.06 11.31 8.85
CA ARG A 78 3.22 10.22 9.35
C ARG A 78 1.88 10.80 9.77
N SER A 79 0.82 10.25 9.22
CA SER A 79 -0.54 10.62 9.60
C SER A 79 -0.97 9.90 10.87
N TRP A 80 -0.23 8.83 11.25
CA TRP A 80 -0.57 7.88 12.32
C TRP A 80 -1.91 7.18 12.08
N ASN A 81 -2.44 7.24 10.86
CA ASN A 81 -3.67 6.59 10.46
C ASN A 81 -3.38 5.39 9.56
N VAL A 82 -4.03 4.27 9.84
CA VAL A 82 -4.05 3.09 8.99
C VAL A 82 -5.48 2.85 8.53
N GLY A 83 -5.68 2.83 7.21
CA GLY A 83 -6.97 2.48 6.65
C GLY A 83 -7.24 0.98 6.83
N VAL A 84 -8.40 0.64 7.36
CA VAL A 84 -8.86 -0.75 7.49
C VAL A 84 -10.17 -0.89 6.75
N MET A 85 -10.14 -1.61 5.64
CA MET A 85 -11.28 -1.79 4.75
C MET A 85 -11.71 -3.24 4.73
N ALA A 86 -12.95 -3.50 5.13
CA ALA A 86 -13.56 -4.82 5.12
C ALA A 86 -14.84 -4.82 4.28
N THR A 87 -15.32 -5.98 3.87
CA THR A 87 -16.63 -6.09 3.23
C THR A 87 -17.76 -5.76 4.19
N TYR A 88 -17.67 -6.27 5.42
CA TYR A 88 -18.61 -6.00 6.50
C TYR A 88 -17.87 -5.73 7.81
N ILE A 89 -18.47 -5.01 8.76
CA ILE A 89 -17.85 -4.67 10.04
C ILE A 89 -18.45 -5.50 11.17
N SER A 90 -19.78 -5.66 11.17
CA SER A 90 -20.55 -6.23 12.30
C SER A 90 -20.95 -7.69 12.12
N GLU A 91 -20.61 -8.30 11.00
CA GLU A 91 -21.13 -9.61 10.62
C GLU A 91 -20.05 -10.69 10.66
N TYR A 92 -20.48 -11.93 10.98
CA TYR A 92 -19.70 -13.16 10.89
C TYR A 92 -18.36 -13.10 11.66
N ILE A 93 -17.23 -13.27 10.97
CA ILE A 93 -15.89 -13.29 11.57
C ILE A 93 -15.26 -11.89 11.73
N PHE A 94 -15.82 -10.89 11.03
CA PHE A 94 -15.19 -9.57 10.93
C PHE A 94 -15.02 -8.85 12.28
N PRO A 95 -15.99 -8.88 13.22
CA PRO A 95 -15.82 -8.21 14.51
C PRO A 95 -14.59 -8.71 15.28
N SER A 96 -14.29 -10.00 15.20
CA SER A 96 -13.13 -10.58 15.87
C SER A 96 -11.81 -10.21 15.21
N ILE A 97 -11.78 -10.22 13.86
CA ILE A 97 -10.62 -9.82 13.07
C ILE A 97 -10.32 -8.34 13.28
N LEU A 98 -11.35 -7.49 13.16
CA LEU A 98 -11.20 -6.04 13.30
C LEU A 98 -10.75 -5.63 14.71
N ARG A 99 -11.23 -6.34 15.74
CA ARG A 99 -10.77 -6.13 17.12
C ARG A 99 -9.29 -6.46 17.29
N GLY A 100 -8.82 -7.55 16.66
CA GLY A 100 -7.39 -7.90 16.67
C GLY A 100 -6.54 -6.86 15.95
N ILE A 101 -6.98 -6.40 14.78
CA ILE A 101 -6.29 -5.34 14.01
C ILE A 101 -6.25 -4.04 14.83
N GLU A 102 -7.36 -3.64 15.44
CA GLU A 102 -7.44 -2.43 16.25
C GLU A 102 -6.50 -2.49 17.45
N ALA A 103 -6.47 -3.61 18.17
CA ALA A 103 -5.61 -3.78 19.34
C ALA A 103 -4.13 -3.61 18.98
N GLU A 104 -3.65 -4.30 17.94
CA GLU A 104 -2.26 -4.21 17.48
C GLU A 104 -1.90 -2.80 16.99
N LEU A 105 -2.77 -2.17 16.18
CA LEU A 105 -2.53 -0.82 15.71
C LEU A 105 -2.49 0.20 16.85
N SER A 106 -3.36 0.07 17.84
CA SER A 106 -3.42 0.96 19.00
C SER A 106 -2.18 0.79 19.90
N GLU A 107 -1.67 -0.43 20.09
CA GLU A 107 -0.44 -0.69 20.82
C GLU A 107 0.76 -0.04 20.17
N GLU A 108 0.83 -0.03 18.84
CA GLU A 108 1.86 0.65 18.05
C GLU A 108 1.62 2.15 17.86
N GLY A 109 0.54 2.70 18.43
CA GLY A 109 0.21 4.13 18.38
C GLY A 109 -0.44 4.60 17.09
N PHE A 110 -0.98 3.69 16.27
CA PHE A 110 -1.73 4.02 15.06
C PHE A 110 -3.24 4.09 15.33
N PHE A 111 -3.93 4.93 14.56
CA PHE A 111 -5.38 5.05 14.58
C PHE A 111 -6.00 4.31 13.39
N PRO A 112 -6.83 3.28 13.61
CA PRO A 112 -7.53 2.59 12.53
C PRO A 112 -8.68 3.43 11.98
N LEU A 113 -8.67 3.68 10.67
CA LEU A 113 -9.79 4.28 9.93
C LEU A 113 -10.61 3.16 9.30
N LEU A 114 -11.67 2.73 9.99
CA LEU A 114 -12.52 1.64 9.55
C LEU A 114 -13.49 2.05 8.44
N SER A 115 -13.62 1.22 7.42
CA SER A 115 -14.62 1.38 6.36
C SER A 115 -15.19 0.04 5.90
N ALA A 116 -16.44 0.05 5.40
CA ALA A 116 -17.11 -1.13 4.89
C ALA A 116 -17.50 -0.96 3.42
N THR A 117 -17.01 -1.85 2.55
CA THR A 117 -17.34 -1.81 1.12
C THR A 117 -18.72 -2.36 0.81
N LYS A 118 -19.32 -3.12 1.73
CA LYS A 118 -20.58 -3.86 1.52
C LYS A 118 -20.50 -4.73 0.25
N ASN A 119 -19.31 -5.26 -0.02
CA ASN A 119 -18.99 -6.06 -1.20
C ASN A 119 -19.33 -5.37 -2.53
N GLN A 120 -19.21 -4.04 -2.59
CA GLN A 120 -19.47 -3.22 -3.78
C GLN A 120 -18.17 -2.54 -4.23
N VAL A 121 -17.83 -2.72 -5.51
CA VAL A 121 -16.58 -2.22 -6.12
C VAL A 121 -16.52 -0.70 -6.16
N ASP A 122 -17.67 -0.03 -6.32
CA ASP A 122 -17.73 1.44 -6.32
C ASP A 122 -17.48 2.02 -4.92
N ASN A 123 -17.94 1.34 -3.87
CA ASN A 123 -17.63 1.73 -2.49
C ASN A 123 -16.15 1.56 -2.20
N GLU A 124 -15.53 0.46 -2.64
CA GLU A 124 -14.09 0.24 -2.54
C GLU A 124 -13.32 1.37 -3.20
N ARG A 125 -13.68 1.75 -4.44
CA ARG A 125 -13.06 2.87 -5.16
C ARG A 125 -13.07 4.15 -4.33
N ARG A 126 -14.25 4.55 -3.88
CA ARG A 126 -14.42 5.77 -3.09
C ARG A 126 -13.56 5.76 -1.82
N MET A 127 -13.50 4.63 -1.13
CA MET A 127 -12.70 4.50 0.09
C MET A 127 -11.20 4.55 -0.20
N LEU A 128 -10.75 3.94 -1.28
CA LEU A 128 -9.34 4.02 -1.70
C LEU A 128 -8.95 5.47 -2.03
N GLU A 129 -9.80 6.21 -2.75
CA GLU A 129 -9.59 7.63 -3.05
C GLU A 129 -9.52 8.46 -1.76
N GLU A 130 -10.44 8.24 -0.81
CA GLU A 130 -10.40 8.90 0.50
C GLU A 130 -9.13 8.59 1.30
N TYR A 131 -8.64 7.36 1.29
CA TYR A 131 -7.40 6.98 1.97
C TYR A 131 -6.17 7.61 1.32
N ILE A 132 -6.17 7.74 -0.01
CA ILE A 132 -5.14 8.47 -0.76
C ILE A 132 -5.13 9.94 -0.34
N ASP A 133 -6.29 10.58 -0.29
CA ASP A 133 -6.43 12.00 0.07
C ASP A 133 -6.06 12.27 1.53
N LYS A 134 -6.42 11.37 2.44
CA LYS A 134 -6.03 11.43 3.86
C LYS A 134 -4.57 11.06 4.11
N GLN A 135 -3.86 10.59 3.09
CA GLN A 135 -2.46 10.19 3.19
C GLN A 135 -2.18 9.19 4.32
N VAL A 136 -3.02 8.16 4.45
CA VAL A 136 -2.83 7.11 5.46
C VAL A 136 -1.46 6.45 5.35
N ASP A 137 -0.90 5.99 6.47
CA ASP A 137 0.44 5.40 6.51
C ASP A 137 0.48 3.96 6.01
N GLY A 138 -0.66 3.29 5.95
CA GLY A 138 -0.82 1.94 5.43
C GLY A 138 -2.28 1.57 5.26
N LEU A 139 -2.51 0.44 4.58
CA LEU A 139 -3.84 -0.11 4.35
C LEU A 139 -3.90 -1.59 4.70
N ILE A 140 -4.94 -1.99 5.41
CA ILE A 140 -5.32 -3.39 5.67
C ILE A 140 -6.66 -3.61 4.98
N VAL A 141 -6.70 -4.49 3.98
CA VAL A 141 -7.82 -4.57 3.04
C VAL A 141 -8.33 -5.99 2.90
N GLU A 142 -9.65 -6.18 3.00
CA GLU A 142 -10.31 -7.34 2.43
C GLU A 142 -10.74 -7.02 1.00
N GLY A 143 -10.25 -7.82 0.04
CA GLY A 143 -10.54 -7.59 -1.38
C GLY A 143 -12.03 -7.79 -1.70
N THR A 144 -12.67 -6.74 -2.23
CA THR A 144 -14.06 -6.76 -2.66
C THR A 144 -14.23 -7.64 -3.90
N LYS A 145 -15.11 -8.66 -3.83
CA LYS A 145 -15.30 -9.61 -4.93
C LYS A 145 -13.99 -10.14 -5.51
N SER A 146 -13.05 -10.50 -4.63
CA SER A 146 -11.65 -10.83 -4.98
C SER A 146 -11.49 -11.97 -6.01
N ALA A 147 -12.52 -12.77 -6.25
CA ALA A 147 -12.55 -13.81 -7.28
C ALA A 147 -12.89 -13.28 -8.69
N LEU A 148 -13.25 -12.01 -8.83
CA LEU A 148 -13.63 -11.37 -10.10
C LEU A 148 -12.61 -10.30 -10.49
N PRO A 149 -12.51 -9.94 -11.79
CA PRO A 149 -11.72 -8.80 -12.23
C PRO A 149 -12.17 -7.52 -11.49
N ASN A 150 -11.23 -6.77 -10.95
CA ASN A 150 -11.52 -5.53 -10.21
C ASN A 150 -10.99 -4.32 -10.98
N PRO A 151 -11.84 -3.33 -11.34
CA PRO A 151 -11.41 -2.12 -12.04
C PRO A 151 -10.60 -1.16 -11.15
N ASN A 152 -10.51 -1.41 -9.84
CA ASN A 152 -9.79 -0.56 -8.91
C ASN A 152 -8.30 -0.92 -8.75
N LEU A 153 -7.80 -1.94 -9.45
CA LEU A 153 -6.39 -2.35 -9.38
C LEU A 153 -5.41 -1.17 -9.60
N PRO A 154 -5.66 -0.23 -10.55
CA PRO A 154 -4.78 0.92 -10.73
C PRO A 154 -4.67 1.83 -9.49
N LEU A 155 -5.68 1.88 -8.62
CA LEU A 155 -5.61 2.64 -7.36
C LEU A 155 -4.67 1.98 -6.35
N TYR A 156 -4.61 0.65 -6.31
CA TYR A 156 -3.64 -0.08 -5.48
C TYR A 156 -2.21 0.11 -6.00
N GLU A 157 -2.01 0.15 -7.32
CA GLU A 157 -0.71 0.47 -7.91
C GLU A 157 -0.29 1.91 -7.57
N LYS A 158 -1.20 2.86 -7.65
CA LYS A 158 -0.97 4.25 -7.24
C LYS A 158 -0.58 4.35 -5.76
N LEU A 159 -1.25 3.61 -4.87
CA LEU A 159 -0.88 3.54 -3.45
C LEU A 159 0.56 3.02 -3.27
N ARG A 160 0.93 1.98 -4.01
CA ARG A 160 2.29 1.44 -4.00
C ARG A 160 3.32 2.46 -4.50
N GLU A 161 3.03 3.17 -5.59
CA GLU A 161 3.88 4.26 -6.11
C GLU A 161 4.03 5.41 -5.11
N MET A 162 3.00 5.65 -4.30
CA MET A 162 3.03 6.62 -3.21
C MET A 162 3.75 6.10 -1.96
N GLY A 163 4.25 4.85 -1.95
CA GLY A 163 4.90 4.23 -0.79
C GLY A 163 3.93 3.88 0.35
N ILE A 164 2.64 3.69 0.06
CA ILE A 164 1.66 3.23 1.05
C ILE A 164 1.60 1.70 1.00
N PRO A 165 2.06 1.00 2.05
CA PRO A 165 1.96 -0.45 2.11
C PRO A 165 0.51 -0.90 2.17
N VAL A 166 0.20 -1.98 1.44
CA VAL A 166 -1.12 -2.61 1.45
C VAL A 166 -0.96 -4.07 1.86
N VAL A 167 -1.69 -4.46 2.89
CA VAL A 167 -1.78 -5.85 3.36
C VAL A 167 -3.21 -6.33 3.15
N PHE A 168 -3.36 -7.45 2.46
CA PHE A 168 -4.66 -8.08 2.29
C PHE A 168 -4.94 -9.10 3.39
N PHE A 169 -6.19 -9.21 3.79
CA PHE A 169 -6.65 -10.29 4.66
C PHE A 169 -7.89 -10.96 4.06
N ASN A 170 -8.10 -12.23 4.40
CA ASN A 170 -9.23 -13.06 3.94
C ASN A 170 -9.30 -13.23 2.41
N GLY A 171 -9.36 -12.14 1.64
CA GLY A 171 -9.36 -12.14 0.18
C GLY A 171 -8.37 -11.12 -0.39
N TYR A 172 -7.71 -11.48 -1.50
CA TYR A 172 -6.73 -10.62 -2.19
C TYR A 172 -6.91 -10.70 -3.70
N TYR A 173 -6.26 -9.80 -4.44
CA TYR A 173 -6.28 -9.79 -5.91
C TYR A 173 -5.02 -10.42 -6.47
N PRO A 174 -5.10 -11.61 -7.10
CA PRO A 174 -3.92 -12.28 -7.66
C PRO A 174 -3.20 -11.47 -8.75
N ALA A 175 -3.87 -10.52 -9.37
CA ALA A 175 -3.30 -9.64 -10.39
C ALA A 175 -2.34 -8.57 -9.81
N LEU A 176 -2.36 -8.33 -8.49
CA LEU A 176 -1.42 -7.42 -7.83
C LEU A 176 -0.19 -8.19 -7.38
N GLU A 177 0.87 -8.16 -8.19
CA GLU A 177 2.12 -8.83 -7.86
C GLU A 177 2.81 -8.20 -6.64
N GLY A 178 3.41 -9.07 -5.79
CA GLY A 178 4.19 -8.63 -4.63
C GLY A 178 3.37 -8.14 -3.43
N CYS A 179 2.05 -8.30 -3.43
CA CYS A 179 1.21 -7.94 -2.28
C CYS A 179 1.34 -8.95 -1.14
N VAL A 180 1.42 -8.43 0.09
CA VAL A 180 1.36 -9.24 1.30
C VAL A 180 -0.10 -9.61 1.58
N SER A 181 -0.37 -10.88 1.86
CA SER A 181 -1.71 -11.33 2.22
C SER A 181 -1.70 -12.32 3.37
N VAL A 182 -2.71 -12.20 4.25
CA VAL A 182 -2.98 -13.12 5.36
C VAL A 182 -4.31 -13.81 5.06
N THR A 183 -4.26 -15.08 4.68
CA THR A 183 -5.44 -15.85 4.30
C THR A 183 -5.46 -17.20 5.01
N MET A 184 -6.65 -17.76 5.16
CA MET A 184 -6.78 -19.15 5.63
C MET A 184 -6.38 -20.13 4.54
N ASP A 185 -5.81 -21.27 4.91
CA ASP A 185 -5.59 -22.37 3.98
C ASP A 185 -6.89 -23.13 3.72
N ASP A 186 -7.76 -22.53 2.91
CA ASP A 186 -9.04 -23.12 2.50
C ASP A 186 -8.87 -24.47 1.80
N ARG A 187 -7.73 -24.68 1.16
CA ARG A 187 -7.44 -25.93 0.43
C ARG A 187 -7.19 -27.06 1.40
N ALA A 188 -6.37 -26.83 2.44
CA ALA A 188 -6.15 -27.81 3.49
C ALA A 188 -7.40 -28.05 4.33
N ALA A 189 -8.15 -26.98 4.65
CA ALA A 189 -9.43 -27.12 5.37
C ALA A 189 -10.47 -27.91 4.56
N GLY A 190 -10.62 -27.62 3.28
CA GLY A 190 -11.53 -28.32 2.38
C GLY A 190 -11.17 -29.79 2.20
N SER A 191 -9.88 -30.11 2.05
CA SER A 191 -9.43 -31.48 1.90
C SER A 191 -9.65 -32.34 3.17
N ARG A 192 -9.40 -31.78 4.37
CA ARG A 192 -9.67 -32.47 5.65
C ARG A 192 -11.15 -32.77 5.82
N ARG A 193 -12.02 -31.80 5.54
CA ARG A 193 -13.47 -31.98 5.69
C ARG A 193 -14.02 -32.99 4.69
N TRP A 194 -13.49 -33.02 3.46
CA TRP A 194 -13.89 -33.97 2.43
C TRP A 194 -13.45 -35.39 2.75
N SER A 195 -12.22 -35.61 3.24
CA SER A 195 -11.74 -36.94 3.62
C SER A 195 -12.51 -37.56 4.80
N THR A 196 -13.09 -36.69 5.66
CA THR A 196 -13.96 -37.14 6.79
C THR A 196 -15.35 -37.56 6.30
N TRP A 197 -15.89 -36.94 5.25
CA TRP A 197 -17.22 -37.26 4.73
C TRP A 197 -17.20 -38.31 3.62
N TRP A 198 -16.09 -38.45 2.89
CA TRP A 198 -15.96 -39.40 1.80
C TRP A 198 -14.54 -39.99 1.79
N PRO A 199 -14.34 -41.09 2.49
CA PRO A 199 -13.01 -41.71 2.65
C PRO A 199 -12.30 -42.14 1.35
N GLY A 200 -13.04 -42.21 0.21
CA GLY A 200 -12.51 -42.58 -1.11
C GLY A 200 -12.26 -41.43 -2.08
N ALA A 201 -12.41 -40.16 -1.65
CA ALA A 201 -12.25 -39.02 -2.55
C ALA A 201 -10.77 -38.69 -2.81
N THR A 202 -10.37 -38.67 -4.07
CA THR A 202 -9.03 -38.23 -4.49
C THR A 202 -8.95 -36.69 -4.52
N GLY A 203 -7.75 -36.13 -4.30
CA GLY A 203 -7.50 -34.68 -4.19
C GLY A 203 -7.99 -33.79 -5.38
N ARG A 204 -8.33 -34.41 -6.54
CA ARG A 204 -8.91 -33.72 -7.70
C ARG A 204 -10.36 -33.27 -7.46
N SER A 205 -11.11 -33.98 -6.62
CA SER A 205 -12.50 -33.62 -6.28
C SER A 205 -12.60 -32.40 -5.35
N ALA A 206 -11.61 -32.22 -4.48
CA ALA A 206 -11.55 -31.06 -3.59
C ALA A 206 -11.27 -29.71 -4.35
N ALA A 207 -10.48 -29.78 -5.42
CA ALA A 207 -10.22 -28.61 -6.27
C ALA A 207 -11.47 -28.18 -7.07
N SER A 208 -12.32 -29.15 -7.45
CA SER A 208 -13.61 -28.88 -8.11
C SER A 208 -14.60 -28.19 -7.17
N LEU A 209 -14.61 -28.56 -5.89
CA LEU A 209 -15.48 -27.94 -4.89
C LEU A 209 -15.06 -26.48 -4.59
N LYS A 210 -13.75 -26.17 -4.60
CA LYS A 210 -13.27 -24.79 -4.43
C LYS A 210 -13.75 -23.87 -5.58
N ALA A 211 -13.75 -24.39 -6.80
CA ALA A 211 -14.32 -23.67 -7.96
C ALA A 211 -15.85 -23.49 -7.84
N MET A 212 -16.54 -24.45 -7.23
CA MET A 212 -17.99 -24.38 -6.98
C MET A 212 -18.32 -23.46 -5.79
N THR A 213 -17.58 -23.47 -4.69
CA THR A 213 -17.83 -22.59 -3.53
C THR A 213 -17.52 -21.15 -3.87
N CYS A 214 -16.49 -20.84 -4.63
CA CYS A 214 -16.25 -19.48 -5.13
C CYS A 214 -17.36 -19.04 -6.10
N ARG A 215 -17.88 -19.93 -6.95
CA ARG A 215 -19.02 -19.63 -7.84
C ARG A 215 -20.36 -19.57 -7.08
N ALA A 216 -20.58 -20.42 -6.10
CA ALA A 216 -21.78 -20.41 -5.28
C ALA A 216 -21.84 -19.15 -4.39
N TRP A 217 -20.71 -18.69 -3.88
CA TRP A 217 -20.65 -17.43 -3.12
C TRP A 217 -20.90 -16.21 -4.01
N ALA A 218 -20.40 -16.21 -5.24
CA ALA A 218 -20.72 -15.19 -6.24
C ALA A 218 -22.19 -15.23 -6.68
N GLY A 219 -22.84 -16.40 -6.63
CA GLY A 219 -24.25 -16.61 -6.98
C GLY A 219 -25.23 -16.34 -5.82
N MET A 220 -24.85 -16.56 -4.57
CA MET A 220 -25.70 -16.32 -3.40
C MET A 220 -25.95 -14.84 -3.08
N THR A 221 -25.13 -13.93 -3.59
CA THR A 221 -25.38 -12.49 -3.51
C THR A 221 -26.41 -12.00 -4.55
N ALA A 222 -26.87 -12.87 -5.45
CA ALA A 222 -27.82 -12.55 -6.51
C ALA A 222 -29.26 -13.04 -6.23
N ILE A 223 -29.57 -13.57 -5.04
CA ILE A 223 -30.93 -13.94 -4.67
C ILE A 223 -31.56 -12.76 -3.91
N PRO A 224 -32.51 -12.03 -4.51
CA PRO A 224 -33.27 -11.02 -3.80
C PRO A 224 -34.24 -11.76 -2.84
N GLY A 225 -34.05 -11.61 -1.54
CA GLY A 225 -35.05 -12.00 -0.57
C GLY A 225 -34.70 -13.08 0.48
N ALA A 226 -33.45 -13.36 0.75
CA ALA A 226 -33.05 -14.18 1.89
C ALA A 226 -32.33 -13.30 2.93
N PHE A 227 -33.08 -12.94 3.97
CA PHE A 227 -32.85 -12.16 5.19
C PHE A 227 -32.95 -10.66 5.08
#